data_8e9705cbaeed3fe39af180fb4546d367
#
_entry.id   8e9705cbaeed3fe39af180fb4546d367
#
_cell.length_a   1.000
_cell.length_b   1.000
_cell.length_c   1.000
_cell.angle_alpha   90.00
_cell.angle_beta   90.00
_cell.angle_gamma   90.00
#
_symmetry.space_group_name_H-M   'P 1'
#
loop_
_entity.id
_entity.type
_entity.pdbx_description
1 polymer ?
#
loop_
_entity_poly.entity_id
_entity_poly.type
_entity_poly.pdbx_seq_one_letter_code
_entity_poly.pdbx_strand_id
1 'polypeptide(L)' 'MEAWPSVAGPAIARYTLNTYIQNQTLYVRLSSPALRADLSMRRHEFVTLLNNYVGSQVIADVRFC' A
#
# COMPACT_ATOMS: atom_id res chain seq x y z
N MET A 1 -5.87 4.22 -5.63
CA MET A 1 -4.85 3.75 -6.56
C MET A 1 -5.23 2.36 -7.05
N GLU A 2 -5.36 2.19 -8.35
CA GLU A 2 -5.87 0.96 -8.93
C GLU A 2 -4.94 -0.24 -8.75
N ALA A 3 -3.64 0.00 -8.68
CA ALA A 3 -2.67 -1.08 -8.52
C ALA A 3 -2.72 -1.71 -7.13
N TRP A 4 -3.17 -0.96 -6.13
CA TRP A 4 -3.14 -1.44 -4.74
C TRP A 4 -3.93 -2.74 -4.52
N PRO A 5 -5.18 -2.85 -4.97
CA PRO A 5 -5.92 -4.10 -4.76
C PRO A 5 -5.25 -5.31 -5.42
N SER A 6 -4.63 -5.10 -6.59
CA SER A 6 -3.95 -6.18 -7.29
C SER A 6 -2.69 -6.65 -6.56
N VAL A 7 -1.94 -5.70 -6.00
CA VAL A 7 -0.70 -5.99 -5.29
C VAL A 7 -0.97 -6.56 -3.89
N ALA A 8 -1.92 -5.96 -3.18
CA ALA A 8 -2.22 -6.33 -1.79
C ALA A 8 -3.04 -7.61 -1.69
N GLY A 9 -3.88 -7.87 -2.67
CA GLY A 9 -4.79 -9.00 -2.66
C GLY A 9 -6.14 -8.67 -2.04
N PRO A 10 -7.15 -9.55 -2.25
CA PRO A 10 -8.53 -9.24 -1.84
C PRO A 10 -8.70 -9.12 -0.33
N ALA A 11 -7.95 -9.87 0.47
CA ALA A 11 -8.07 -9.82 1.92
C ALA A 11 -7.67 -8.46 2.48
N ILE A 12 -6.55 -7.92 2.02
CA ILE A 12 -6.07 -6.60 2.46
C ILE A 12 -6.93 -5.50 1.85
N ALA A 13 -7.31 -5.64 0.58
CA ALA A 13 -8.13 -4.65 -0.10
C ALA A 13 -9.48 -4.46 0.60
N ARG A 14 -10.02 -5.51 1.19
CA ARG A 14 -11.29 -5.46 1.93
C ARG A 14 -11.22 -4.50 3.12
N TYR A 15 -10.06 -4.41 3.76
CA TYR A 15 -9.86 -3.53 4.91
C TYR A 15 -9.34 -2.15 4.52
N THR A 16 -9.09 -1.92 3.24
CA THR A 16 -8.61 -0.63 2.76
C THR A 16 -9.78 0.33 2.60
N LEU A 17 -9.74 1.42 3.34
CA LEU A 17 -10.78 2.45 3.30
C LEU A 17 -10.51 3.44 2.16
N ASN A 18 -9.23 3.81 1.99
CA ASN A 18 -8.85 4.86 1.07
C ASN A 18 -7.37 4.77 0.76
N THR A 19 -6.96 5.22 -0.43
CA THR A 19 -5.56 5.33 -0.81
C THR A 19 -5.33 6.65 -1.53
N TYR A 20 -4.17 7.25 -1.30
CA TYR A 20 -3.76 8.43 -2.06
C TYR A 20 -2.23 8.54 -2.06
N ILE A 21 -1.70 9.30 -3.01
CA ILE A 21 -0.26 9.50 -3.15
C ILE A 21 0.05 10.97 -2.89
N GLN A 22 1.07 11.21 -2.05
CA GLN A 22 1.55 12.55 -1.77
C GLN A 22 3.07 12.47 -1.51
N ASN A 23 3.84 13.32 -2.17
CA ASN A 23 5.30 13.36 -2.03
C ASN A 23 5.95 11.99 -2.27
N GLN A 24 5.51 11.30 -3.32
CA GLN A 24 6.01 9.97 -3.70
C GLN A 24 5.78 8.91 -2.62
N THR A 25 4.84 9.15 -1.72
CA THR A 25 4.45 8.21 -0.69
C THR A 25 3.01 7.79 -0.92
N LEU A 26 2.76 6.49 -0.95
CA LEU A 26 1.41 5.96 -0.99
C LEU A 26 0.88 5.87 0.43
N TYR A 27 -0.24 6.52 0.69
CA TYR A 27 -0.93 6.44 1.97
C TYR A 27 -2.11 5.50 1.83
N VAL A 28 -2.14 4.47 2.68
CA VAL A 28 -3.20 3.47 2.69
C VAL A 28 -3.90 3.55 4.04
N ARG A 29 -5.17 3.92 4.04
CA ARG A 29 -5.98 3.96 5.25
C ARG A 29 -6.66 2.61 5.42
N LEU A 30 -6.44 2.01 6.58
CA LEU A 30 -6.96 0.68 6.90
C LEU A 30 -7.93 0.77 8.06
N SER A 31 -8.98 -0.08 8.03
CA SER A 31 -9.96 -0.15 9.11
C SER A 31 -9.50 -1.03 10.27
N SER A 32 -8.43 -1.81 10.10
CA SER A 32 -7.94 -2.74 11.12
C SER A 32 -6.61 -2.26 11.69
N PRO A 33 -6.54 -1.89 12.99
CA PRO A 33 -5.28 -1.51 13.62
C PRO A 33 -4.24 -2.63 13.62
N ALA A 34 -4.68 -3.88 13.81
CA ALA A 34 -3.79 -5.02 13.80
C ALA A 34 -3.15 -5.22 12.43
N LEU A 35 -3.96 -5.12 11.37
CA LEU A 35 -3.46 -5.23 10.00
C LEU A 35 -2.52 -4.09 9.67
N ARG A 36 -2.83 -2.87 10.11
CA ARG A 36 -1.97 -1.71 9.90
C ARG A 36 -0.60 -1.92 10.50
N ALA A 37 -0.54 -2.41 11.73
CA ALA A 37 0.74 -2.67 12.40
C ALA A 37 1.55 -3.73 11.65
N ASP A 38 0.90 -4.80 11.24
CA ASP A 38 1.55 -5.89 10.52
C ASP A 38 2.11 -5.42 9.18
N LEU A 39 1.30 -4.71 8.40
CA LEU A 39 1.72 -4.25 7.08
C LEU A 39 2.78 -3.17 7.15
N SER A 40 2.78 -2.35 8.21
CA SER A 40 3.80 -1.33 8.40
C SER A 40 5.20 -1.92 8.51
N MET A 41 5.32 -3.11 9.07
CA MET A 41 6.58 -3.82 9.17
C MET A 41 7.06 -4.35 7.81
N ARG A 42 6.14 -4.44 6.84
CA ARG A 42 6.42 -4.98 5.51
C ARG A 42 6.34 -3.90 4.43
N ARG A 43 6.40 -2.63 4.81
CA ARG A 43 6.15 -1.53 3.86
C ARG A 43 7.12 -1.53 2.67
N HIS A 44 8.37 -1.88 2.89
CA HIS A 44 9.36 -1.89 1.81
C HIS A 44 9.06 -2.94 0.74
N GLU A 45 8.48 -4.07 1.16
CA GLU A 45 8.02 -5.08 0.21
C GLU A 45 6.95 -4.50 -0.72
N PHE A 46 6.02 -3.73 -0.16
CA PHE A 46 4.96 -3.14 -0.95
C PHE A 46 5.46 -2.05 -1.89
N VAL A 47 6.48 -1.29 -1.47
CA VAL A 47 7.11 -0.32 -2.37
C VAL A 47 7.64 -1.03 -3.61
N THR A 48 8.40 -2.11 -3.42
CA THR A 48 8.97 -2.89 -4.51
C THR A 48 7.87 -3.50 -5.39
N LEU A 49 6.87 -4.11 -4.77
CA LEU A 49 5.79 -4.77 -5.50
C LEU A 49 4.99 -3.78 -6.34
N LEU A 50 4.69 -2.60 -5.79
CA LEU A 50 3.93 -1.59 -6.50
C LEU A 50 4.71 -1.02 -7.67
N ASN A 51 5.98 -0.69 -7.46
CA ASN A 51 6.82 -0.17 -8.54
C ASN A 51 7.00 -1.21 -9.65
N ASN A 52 7.17 -2.47 -9.30
CA ASN A 52 7.26 -3.54 -10.28
C ASN A 52 5.95 -3.74 -11.04
N TYR A 53 4.83 -3.64 -10.36
CA TYR A 53 3.52 -3.79 -10.98
C TYR A 53 3.28 -2.69 -12.03
N VAL A 54 3.64 -1.46 -11.70
CA VAL A 54 3.46 -0.31 -12.60
C VAL A 54 4.51 -0.30 -13.70
N GLY A 55 5.67 -0.91 -13.46
CA GLY A 55 6.76 -0.95 -14.43
C GLY A 55 7.71 0.24 -14.36
N SER A 56 7.58 1.08 -13.33
CA SER A 56 8.50 2.20 -13.12
C SER A 56 8.46 2.60 -11.64
N GLN A 57 9.47 3.33 -11.22
CA GLN A 57 9.53 3.78 -9.83
C GLN A 57 8.64 5.01 -9.65
N VAL A 58 7.42 4.79 -9.15
CA VAL A 58 6.43 5.85 -8.96
C VAL A 58 6.31 6.28 -7.51
N ILE A 59 6.71 5.43 -6.57
CA ILE A 59 6.66 5.74 -5.14
C ILE A 59 7.99 5.38 -4.47
N ALA A 60 8.32 6.10 -3.40
CA ALA A 60 9.52 5.86 -2.61
C ALA A 60 9.18 5.21 -1.27
N ASP A 61 7.94 5.31 -0.80
CA ASP A 61 7.52 4.77 0.50
C ASP A 61 6.03 4.47 0.49
N VAL A 62 5.61 3.66 1.45
CA VAL A 62 4.20 3.35 1.70
C VAL A 62 3.94 3.56 3.18
N ARG A 63 2.86 4.26 3.51
CA ARG A 63 2.44 4.49 4.88
C ARG A 63 1.04 3.92 5.10
N PHE A 64 0.91 3.16 6.17
CA PHE A 64 -0.38 2.61 6.57
C PHE A 64 -0.91 3.39 7.76
N CYS A 65 -2.12 3.92 7.64
CA CYS A 65 -2.71 4.78 8.69
C CYS A 65 -4.20 4.50 8.92
#